data_d16aa36e255f0ace43e66afe1cbfd306
#
_entry.id   d16aa36e255f0ace43e66afe1cbfd306
#
_cell.length_a   1.000
_cell.length_b   1.000
_cell.length_c   1.000
_cell.angle_alpha   90.00
_cell.angle_beta   90.00
_cell.angle_gamma   90.00
#
_symmetry.space_group_name_H-M   'P 1'
#
loop_
_entity.id
_entity.type
_entity.pdbx_description
1 polymer ?
#
loop_
_entity_poly.entity_id
_entity_poly.type
_entity_poly.pdbx_seq_one_letter_code
_entity_poly.pdbx_strand_id
1 'polypeptide(L)'
;MASNRISPEEVNARVLAGEPLIFLDSRNPKAWSESDKKVPSAIRMPADDVESYLHSIDRESTVVAYCTCPNEESSLKVVRKLTEKGYPRAFALRGGFDAWIGAGYPIEEKAKAA
;
A
#
# COMPACT_ATOMS: atom_id res chain seq x y z
N MET A 1 15.45 -14.15 -7.55
CA MET A 1 14.01 -13.80 -7.55
C MET A 1 13.82 -12.41 -7.03
N ALA A 2 13.02 -11.64 -7.73
CA ALA A 2 12.71 -10.30 -7.26
C ALA A 2 11.93 -10.37 -5.96
N SER A 3 12.28 -9.49 -5.01
CA SER A 3 11.52 -9.36 -3.78
C SER A 3 10.19 -8.68 -4.05
N ASN A 4 9.13 -9.17 -3.46
CA ASN A 4 7.82 -8.52 -3.53
C ASN A 4 7.68 -7.43 -2.47
N ARG A 5 8.76 -7.13 -1.75
CA ARG A 5 8.77 -6.12 -0.70
C ARG A 5 9.65 -4.94 -1.09
N ILE A 6 9.29 -3.77 -0.61
CA ILE A 6 10.08 -2.56 -0.82
C ILE A 6 10.18 -1.84 0.53
N SER A 7 11.35 -1.28 0.83
CA SER A 7 11.54 -0.60 2.12
C SER A 7 10.88 0.78 2.13
N PRO A 8 10.49 1.27 3.32
CA PRO A 8 9.97 2.64 3.43
C PRO A 8 10.96 3.67 2.91
N GLU A 9 12.26 3.48 3.15
CA GLU A 9 13.30 4.38 2.68
C GLU A 9 13.34 4.48 1.16
N GLU A 10 13.26 3.34 0.49
CA GLU A 10 13.27 3.34 -0.97
C GLU A 10 12.00 3.96 -1.53
N VAL A 11 10.84 3.67 -0.92
CA VAL A 11 9.58 4.27 -1.35
C VAL A 11 9.64 5.79 -1.21
N ASN A 12 10.12 6.27 -0.07
CA ASN A 12 10.21 7.70 0.16
C ASN A 12 11.17 8.37 -0.83
N ALA A 13 12.30 7.72 -1.11
CA ALA A 13 13.26 8.24 -2.08
C ALA A 13 12.64 8.38 -3.48
N ARG A 14 11.83 7.39 -3.88
CA ARG A 14 11.15 7.45 -5.18
C ARG A 14 10.11 8.56 -5.23
N VAL A 15 9.36 8.74 -4.15
CA VAL A 15 8.38 9.82 -4.06
C VAL A 15 9.08 11.18 -4.17
N LEU A 16 10.18 11.36 -3.45
CA LEU A 16 10.94 12.62 -3.50
C LEU A 16 11.56 12.87 -4.87
N ALA A 17 11.87 11.80 -5.61
CA ALA A 17 12.40 11.93 -6.98
C ALA A 17 11.30 12.23 -8.00
N GLY A 18 10.05 12.30 -7.57
CA GLY A 18 8.93 12.60 -8.47
C GLY A 18 8.38 11.38 -9.21
N GLU A 19 8.79 10.18 -8.83
CA GLU A 19 8.27 8.97 -9.46
C GLU A 19 6.81 8.76 -9.07
N PRO A 20 5.89 8.53 -10.02
CA PRO A 20 4.50 8.30 -9.67
C PRO A 20 4.32 6.93 -9.04
N LEU A 21 3.82 6.93 -7.82
CA LEU A 21 3.53 5.71 -7.07
C LEU A 21 2.07 5.72 -6.63
N ILE A 22 1.46 4.55 -6.63
CA ILE A 22 0.11 4.38 -6.10
C ILE A 22 0.21 3.59 -4.81
N PHE A 23 -0.28 4.16 -3.72
CA PHE A 23 -0.32 3.48 -2.42
C PHE A 23 -1.68 2.83 -2.23
N LEU A 24 -1.67 1.57 -1.80
CA LEU A 24 -2.89 0.83 -1.50
C LEU A 24 -2.92 0.48 -0.03
N ASP A 25 -3.94 0.96 0.67
CA ASP A 25 -4.13 0.66 2.08
C ASP A 25 -4.90 -0.65 2.19
N SER A 26 -4.17 -1.73 2.49
CA SER A 26 -4.75 -3.06 2.58
C SER A 26 -4.87 -3.55 4.02
N ARG A 27 -4.88 -2.65 4.99
CA ARG A 27 -5.10 -3.00 6.38
C ARG A 27 -6.42 -3.76 6.54
N ASN A 28 -6.47 -4.69 7.51
CA ASN A 28 -7.74 -5.39 7.75
C ASN A 28 -8.79 -4.39 8.25
N PRO A 29 -10.07 -4.74 8.17
CA PRO A 29 -11.14 -3.78 8.52
C PRO A 29 -11.01 -3.20 9.92
N LYS A 30 -10.58 -4.01 10.88
CA LYS A 30 -10.43 -3.52 12.26
C LYS A 30 -9.32 -2.49 12.36
N ALA A 31 -8.14 -2.81 11.83
CA ALA A 31 -7.01 -1.88 11.89
C ALA A 31 -7.32 -0.59 11.12
N TRP A 32 -8.00 -0.72 9.98
CA TRP A 32 -8.43 0.43 9.20
C TRP A 32 -9.36 1.35 10.02
N SER A 33 -10.37 0.75 10.65
CA SER A 33 -11.39 1.53 11.36
C SER A 33 -10.84 2.19 12.63
N GLU A 34 -9.83 1.58 13.24
CA GLU A 34 -9.27 2.10 14.50
C GLU A 34 -8.25 3.22 14.27
N SER A 35 -7.81 3.44 13.06
CA SER A 35 -6.83 4.47 12.74
C SER A 35 -7.50 5.64 12.02
N ASP A 36 -7.09 6.86 12.36
CA ASP A 36 -7.53 8.05 11.63
C ASP A 36 -6.48 8.54 10.65
N LYS A 37 -5.41 7.78 10.44
CA LYS A 37 -4.28 8.17 9.59
C LYS A 37 -4.09 7.19 8.44
N LYS A 38 -3.44 7.67 7.37
CA LYS A 38 -3.04 6.85 6.24
C LYS A 38 -1.84 7.48 5.54
N VAL A 39 -1.20 6.73 4.64
CA VAL A 39 -0.18 7.31 3.76
C VAL A 39 -0.88 8.28 2.81
N PRO A 40 -0.26 9.44 2.51
CA PRO A 40 -0.91 10.44 1.66
C PRO A 40 -1.35 9.86 0.32
N SER A 41 -2.58 10.17 -0.07
CA SER A 41 -3.20 9.75 -1.34
C SER A 41 -3.44 8.25 -1.45
N ALA A 42 -3.28 7.48 -0.37
CA ALA A 42 -3.49 6.03 -0.42
C ALA A 42 -4.95 5.70 -0.74
N ILE A 43 -5.11 4.70 -1.61
CA ILE A 43 -6.42 4.19 -1.98
C ILE A 43 -6.73 3.00 -1.08
N ARG A 44 -7.91 3.00 -0.47
CA ARG A 44 -8.33 1.87 0.34
C ARG A 44 -8.58 0.66 -0.55
N MET A 45 -7.88 -0.45 -0.30
CA MET A 45 -8.07 -1.69 -1.05
C MET A 45 -8.02 -2.88 -0.11
N PRO A 46 -9.17 -3.30 0.42
CA PRO A 46 -9.20 -4.47 1.31
C PRO A 46 -8.65 -5.71 0.61
N ALA A 47 -7.86 -6.50 1.35
CA ALA A 47 -7.21 -7.67 0.77
C ALA A 47 -8.20 -8.70 0.22
N ASP A 48 -9.43 -8.71 0.72
CA ASP A 48 -10.45 -9.66 0.30
C ASP A 48 -11.31 -9.14 -0.86
N ASP A 49 -11.05 -7.92 -1.34
CA ASP A 49 -11.90 -7.32 -2.38
C ASP A 49 -11.08 -6.52 -3.39
N VAL A 50 -9.97 -7.09 -3.81
CA VAL A 50 -9.06 -6.41 -4.74
C VAL A 50 -9.74 -6.12 -6.07
N GLU A 51 -10.52 -7.08 -6.56
CA GLU A 51 -11.11 -6.98 -7.90
C GLU A 51 -12.07 -5.82 -8.07
N SER A 52 -12.75 -5.41 -6.99
CA SER A 52 -13.68 -4.28 -7.06
C SER A 52 -12.98 -2.95 -7.32
N TYR A 53 -11.67 -2.88 -7.09
CA TYR A 53 -10.91 -1.62 -7.16
C TYR A 53 -9.93 -1.55 -8.33
N LEU A 54 -9.69 -2.68 -9.02
CA LEU A 54 -8.63 -2.75 -10.03
C LEU A 54 -8.87 -1.85 -11.23
N HIS A 55 -10.13 -1.61 -11.59
CA HIS A 55 -10.45 -0.83 -12.78
C HIS A 55 -9.93 0.62 -12.72
N SER A 56 -9.64 1.11 -11.53
CA SER A 56 -9.17 2.49 -11.36
C SER A 56 -7.63 2.57 -11.31
N ILE A 57 -6.93 1.45 -11.47
CA ILE A 57 -5.48 1.40 -11.34
C ILE A 57 -4.85 0.87 -12.63
N ASP A 58 -4.02 1.72 -13.26
CA ASP A 58 -3.32 1.35 -14.48
C ASP A 58 -2.30 0.24 -14.18
N ARG A 59 -2.27 -0.78 -15.02
CA ARG A 59 -1.35 -1.91 -14.86
C ARG A 59 0.11 -1.51 -14.95
N GLU A 60 0.42 -0.42 -15.62
CA GLU A 60 1.80 0.05 -15.76
C GLU A 60 2.29 0.83 -14.54
N SER A 61 1.41 1.11 -13.60
CA SER A 61 1.76 1.85 -12.40
C SER A 61 2.65 1.05 -11.46
N THR A 62 3.52 1.73 -10.73
CA THR A 62 4.21 1.15 -9.58
C THR A 62 3.26 1.26 -8.40
N VAL A 63 2.97 0.12 -7.78
CA VAL A 63 1.95 0.02 -6.74
C VAL A 63 2.59 -0.48 -5.45
N VAL A 64 2.33 0.20 -4.35
CA VAL A 64 2.85 -0.19 -3.03
C VAL A 64 1.66 -0.41 -2.10
N ALA A 65 1.47 -1.66 -1.67
CA ALA A 65 0.43 -2.00 -0.71
C ALA A 65 1.02 -2.03 0.70
N TYR A 66 0.26 -1.58 1.68
CA TYR A 66 0.71 -1.63 3.07
C TYR A 66 -0.41 -2.09 4.01
N CYS A 67 0.00 -2.64 5.13
CA CYS A 67 -0.92 -3.06 6.18
C CYS A 67 -0.22 -2.94 7.53
N THR A 68 -0.87 -3.40 8.60
CA THR A 68 -0.29 -3.45 9.93
C THR A 68 -0.16 -4.88 10.45
N CYS A 69 -0.34 -5.86 9.57
CA CYS A 69 -0.27 -7.28 9.93
C CYS A 69 1.17 -7.74 10.11
N PRO A 70 1.40 -8.76 10.94
CA PRO A 70 2.73 -9.38 10.99
C PRO A 70 3.14 -9.90 9.62
N ASN A 71 4.41 -9.73 9.27
CA ASN A 71 5.00 -10.23 8.03
C ASN A 71 4.29 -9.76 6.76
N GLU A 72 3.63 -8.60 6.82
CA GLU A 72 2.93 -7.99 5.67
C GLU A 72 1.92 -8.93 5.03
N GLU A 73 1.22 -9.72 5.84
CA GLU A 73 0.31 -10.75 5.34
C GLU A 73 -0.75 -10.21 4.40
N SER A 74 -1.48 -9.17 4.82
CA SER A 74 -2.55 -8.62 3.99
C SER A 74 -2.02 -7.94 2.73
N SER A 75 -0.93 -7.18 2.85
CA SER A 75 -0.37 -6.49 1.69
C SER A 75 0.24 -7.46 0.70
N LEU A 76 0.87 -8.54 1.17
CA LEU A 76 1.38 -9.57 0.26
C LEU A 76 0.26 -10.29 -0.47
N LYS A 77 -0.89 -10.49 0.18
CA LYS A 77 -2.06 -11.07 -0.48
C LYS A 77 -2.54 -10.17 -1.62
N VAL A 78 -2.57 -8.86 -1.40
CA VAL A 78 -2.92 -7.89 -2.43
C VAL A 78 -1.90 -7.94 -3.58
N VAL A 79 -0.61 -7.96 -3.25
CA VAL A 79 0.45 -8.00 -4.24
C VAL A 79 0.33 -9.25 -5.12
N ARG A 80 0.07 -10.41 -4.52
CA ARG A 80 -0.12 -11.64 -5.30
C ARG A 80 -1.27 -11.52 -6.29
N LYS A 81 -2.40 -10.96 -5.85
CA LYS A 81 -3.55 -10.78 -6.72
C LYS A 81 -3.25 -9.81 -7.85
N LEU A 82 -2.55 -8.72 -7.54
CA LEU A 82 -2.16 -7.75 -8.56
C LEU A 82 -1.23 -8.38 -9.58
N THR A 83 -0.26 -9.16 -9.13
CA THR A 83 0.66 -9.85 -10.03
C THR A 83 -0.10 -10.79 -10.97
N GLU A 84 -1.07 -11.52 -10.44
CA GLU A 84 -1.91 -12.41 -11.24
C GLU A 84 -2.74 -11.66 -12.28
N LYS A 85 -3.07 -10.41 -12.01
CA LYS A 85 -3.86 -9.57 -12.91
C LYS A 85 -3.01 -8.75 -13.87
N GLY A 86 -1.70 -8.98 -13.89
CA GLY A 86 -0.82 -8.35 -14.87
C GLY A 86 -0.18 -7.04 -14.43
N TYR A 87 -0.06 -6.81 -13.14
CA TYR A 87 0.63 -5.64 -12.59
C TYR A 87 2.09 -6.02 -12.29
N PRO A 88 3.04 -5.64 -13.14
CA PRO A 88 4.43 -6.11 -12.99
C PRO A 88 5.20 -5.42 -11.86
N ARG A 89 4.74 -4.26 -11.41
CA ARG A 89 5.47 -3.48 -10.41
C ARG A 89 4.62 -3.29 -9.15
N ALA A 90 4.22 -4.40 -8.53
CA ALA A 90 3.45 -4.40 -7.28
C ALA A 90 4.34 -4.87 -6.14
N PHE A 91 4.38 -4.10 -5.06
CA PHE A 91 5.24 -4.36 -3.92
C PHE A 91 4.49 -4.18 -2.61
N ALA A 92 4.89 -4.95 -1.59
CA ALA A 92 4.39 -4.77 -0.23
C ALA A 92 5.40 -3.91 0.55
N LEU A 93 4.91 -2.93 1.28
CA LEU A 93 5.75 -2.06 2.10
C LEU A 93 6.31 -2.85 3.28
N ARG A 94 7.63 -2.98 3.33
CA ARG A 94 8.29 -3.75 4.39
C ARG A 94 8.05 -3.09 5.75
N GLY A 95 7.58 -3.89 6.70
CA GLY A 95 7.23 -3.38 8.02
C GLY A 95 5.91 -2.64 8.08
N GLY A 96 5.25 -2.43 6.94
CA GLY A 96 3.93 -1.87 6.86
C GLY A 96 3.84 -0.42 7.31
N PHE A 97 2.62 -0.04 7.70
CA PHE A 97 2.33 1.33 8.09
C PHE A 97 3.11 1.76 9.34
N ASP A 98 3.32 0.82 10.27
CA ASP A 98 4.08 1.15 11.49
C ASP A 98 5.51 1.53 11.18
N ALA A 99 6.15 0.84 10.23
CA ALA A 99 7.52 1.18 9.82
C ALA A 99 7.57 2.53 9.11
N TRP A 100 6.55 2.85 8.31
CA TRP A 100 6.44 4.13 7.63
C TRP A 100 6.37 5.27 8.64
N ILE A 101 5.49 5.14 9.64
CA ILE A 101 5.34 6.12 10.71
C ILE A 101 6.61 6.22 11.53
N GLY A 102 7.20 5.08 11.89
CA GLY A 102 8.41 5.03 12.70
C GLY A 102 9.59 5.70 12.05
N ALA A 103 9.63 5.73 10.72
CA ALA A 103 10.68 6.41 9.98
C ALA A 103 10.43 7.93 9.86
N GLY A 104 9.26 8.40 10.30
CA GLY A 104 8.94 9.82 10.26
C GLY A 104 8.46 10.31 8.90
N TYR A 105 8.05 9.43 8.02
CA TYR A 105 7.59 9.81 6.70
C TYR A 105 6.16 10.35 6.73
N PRO A 106 5.74 11.11 5.69
CA PRO A 106 4.46 11.81 5.73
C PRO A 106 3.24 10.90 5.88
N ILE A 107 2.28 11.36 6.68
CA ILE A 107 0.98 10.73 6.79
C ILE A 107 -0.09 11.81 6.68
N GLU A 108 -1.31 11.41 6.36
CA GLU A 108 -2.43 12.34 6.33
C GLU A 108 -3.61 11.71 7.07
N GLU A 109 -4.57 12.52 7.41
CA GLU A 109 -5.79 12.01 8.04
C GLU A 109 -6.66 11.32 7.00
N LYS A 110 -7.34 10.24 7.41
CA LYS A 110 -8.35 9.63 6.56
C LYS A 110 -9.46 10.64 6.35
N ALA A 111 -10.03 10.65 5.14
CA ALA A 111 -11.16 11.51 4.87
C ALA A 111 -12.30 11.11 5.80
N LYS A 112 -12.91 12.10 6.44
CA LYS A 112 -14.08 11.85 7.27
C LYS A 112 -15.23 11.52 6.35
N ALA A 113 -16.04 10.55 6.78
CA ALA A 113 -17.28 10.29 6.08
C ALA A 113 -18.14 11.55 6.19
N ALA A 114 -18.52 12.06 5.06
CA ALA A 114 -19.35 13.25 5.03
C ALA A 114 -20.77 12.90 5.46
#